data_64ce175ee63662e4cbbd31880d5c058a
#
_entry.id   64ce175ee63662e4cbbd31880d5c058a
#
_cell.length_a   1.000
_cell.length_b   1.000
_cell.length_c   1.000
_cell.angle_alpha   90.00
_cell.angle_beta   90.00
_cell.angle_gamma   90.00
#
_symmetry.space_group_name_H-M   'P 1'
#
loop_
_entity.id
_entity.type
_entity.pdbx_description
1 polymer ?
#
loop_
_entity_poly.entity_id
_entity_poly.type
_entity_poly.pdbx_seq_one_letter_code
_entity_poly.pdbx_strand_id
1 'polypeptide(L)'
;MIEKYSYGEYVIVYNGQIYNTKELKETLIKNNFAFKGHCDTEVLLKSYIYYGNDVVHHLNGIFAFAIWNSRKKELFIARDHFGVKPLFYTIKNGSIIFGSEIKALFEYPGIGIIKKLSTKEMSDHVIAGIA
;
A
#
# COMPACT_ATOMS: atom_id res chain seq x y z
N MET A 1 8.28 -4.21 4.44
CA MET A 1 7.95 -4.94 5.69
C MET A 1 7.07 -6.15 5.37
N ILE A 2 7.28 -7.24 6.07
CA ILE A 2 6.53 -8.49 5.92
C ILE A 2 5.93 -8.86 7.26
N GLU A 3 4.60 -9.06 7.30
CA GLU A 3 3.90 -9.56 8.47
C GLU A 3 3.24 -10.90 8.14
N LYS A 4 3.50 -11.90 8.99
CA LYS A 4 2.98 -13.26 8.81
C LYS A 4 1.92 -13.58 9.85
N TYR A 5 0.81 -14.12 9.39
CA TYR A 5 -0.29 -14.58 10.23
C TYR A 5 -0.62 -16.02 9.90
N SER A 6 -1.37 -16.70 10.78
CA SER A 6 -1.79 -18.09 10.55
C SER A 6 -2.61 -18.26 9.26
N TYR A 7 -3.25 -17.20 8.80
CA TYR A 7 -4.08 -17.20 7.60
C TYR A 7 -3.40 -16.60 6.37
N GLY A 8 -2.12 -16.20 6.45
CA GLY A 8 -1.41 -15.67 5.30
C GLY A 8 -0.31 -14.68 5.66
N GLU A 9 0.24 -14.09 4.62
CA GLU A 9 1.34 -13.15 4.72
C GLU A 9 0.95 -11.83 4.07
N TYR A 10 1.32 -10.72 4.71
CA TYR A 10 1.17 -9.38 4.16
C TYR A 10 2.54 -8.77 3.91
N VAL A 11 2.70 -8.16 2.76
CA VAL A 11 3.93 -7.45 2.40
C VAL A 11 3.57 -6.03 2.03
N ILE A 12 4.28 -5.05 2.61
CA ILE A 12 4.06 -3.64 2.30
C ILE A 12 5.32 -2.98 1.79
N VAL A 13 5.15 -2.12 0.78
CA VAL A 13 6.14 -1.12 0.38
C VAL A 13 5.48 0.25 0.51
N TYR A 14 6.19 1.21 1.09
CA TYR A 14 5.63 2.49 1.48
C TYR A 14 6.66 3.61 1.33
N ASN A 15 6.21 4.73 0.80
CA ASN A 15 6.97 5.97 0.71
C ASN A 15 6.07 7.13 1.12
N GLY A 16 6.52 7.94 2.06
CA GLY A 16 5.76 9.10 2.50
C GLY A 16 5.86 9.34 3.99
N GLN A 17 4.86 10.06 4.49
CA GLN A 17 4.76 10.42 5.90
C GLN A 17 3.30 10.47 6.31
N ILE A 18 2.94 9.69 7.31
CA ILE A 18 1.59 9.65 7.87
C ILE A 18 1.59 10.41 9.18
N TYR A 19 0.73 11.42 9.29
CA TYR A 19 0.74 12.37 10.42
C TYR A 19 -0.04 11.88 11.62
N ASN A 20 -1.00 10.98 11.43
CA ASN A 20 -1.88 10.49 12.49
C ASN A 20 -1.53 9.06 12.95
N THR A 21 -0.27 8.68 12.88
CA THR A 21 0.16 7.34 13.31
C THR A 21 -0.13 7.06 14.76
N LYS A 22 -0.01 8.07 15.64
CA LYS A 22 -0.28 7.91 17.06
C LYS A 22 -1.73 7.50 17.32
N GLU A 23 -2.67 8.19 16.70
CA GLU A 23 -4.11 7.91 16.83
C GLU A 23 -4.47 6.56 16.26
N LEU A 24 -3.90 6.22 15.10
CA LEU A 24 -4.08 4.91 14.49
C LEU A 24 -3.58 3.79 15.40
N LYS A 25 -2.38 3.96 15.95
CA LYS A 25 -1.78 2.97 16.84
C LYS A 25 -2.62 2.76 18.10
N GLU A 26 -3.10 3.85 18.70
CA GLU A 26 -3.98 3.77 19.88
C GLU A 26 -5.24 2.97 19.59
N THR A 27 -5.88 3.24 18.46
CA THR A 27 -7.08 2.50 18.02
C THR A 27 -6.76 1.02 17.82
N LEU A 28 -5.65 0.71 17.18
CA LEU A 28 -5.25 -0.68 16.92
C LEU A 28 -4.95 -1.43 18.21
N ILE A 29 -4.27 -0.81 19.17
CA ILE A 29 -3.98 -1.42 20.48
C ILE A 29 -5.28 -1.75 21.21
N LYS A 30 -6.28 -0.87 21.16
CA LYS A 30 -7.60 -1.14 21.73
C LYS A 30 -8.31 -2.32 21.08
N ASN A 31 -7.93 -2.66 19.85
CA ASN A 31 -8.50 -3.77 19.10
C ASN A 31 -7.56 -4.98 19.05
N ASN A 32 -6.71 -5.11 20.07
CA ASN A 32 -5.84 -6.26 20.31
C ASN A 32 -4.68 -6.43 19.32
N PHE A 33 -4.29 -5.37 18.63
CA PHE A 33 -3.06 -5.39 17.83
C PHE A 33 -1.84 -5.14 18.72
N ALA A 34 -0.79 -5.92 18.49
CA ALA A 34 0.49 -5.74 19.15
C ALA A 34 1.48 -5.13 18.17
N PHE A 35 2.42 -4.35 18.69
CA PHE A 35 3.44 -3.68 17.87
C PHE A 35 4.83 -4.11 18.31
N LYS A 36 5.71 -4.34 17.34
CA LYS A 36 7.10 -4.75 17.56
C LYS A 36 8.03 -3.55 17.73
N GLY A 37 7.63 -2.36 17.23
CA GLY A 37 8.44 -1.16 17.27
C GLY A 37 7.61 0.10 17.09
N HIS A 38 8.28 1.17 16.63
CA HIS A 38 7.67 2.50 16.47
C HIS A 38 7.62 2.93 15.00
N CYS A 39 7.76 2.01 14.07
CA CYS A 39 7.82 2.30 12.64
C CYS A 39 6.44 2.62 12.07
N ASP A 40 6.33 3.72 11.31
CA ASP A 40 5.11 4.12 10.61
C ASP A 40 4.60 3.01 9.65
N THR A 41 5.52 2.29 9.06
CA THR A 41 5.18 1.21 8.13
C THR A 41 4.39 0.10 8.83
N GLU A 42 4.76 -0.24 10.04
CA GLU A 42 4.04 -1.24 10.84
C GLU A 42 2.63 -0.75 11.18
N VAL A 43 2.49 0.52 11.56
CA VAL A 43 1.19 1.12 11.86
C VAL A 43 0.31 1.10 10.62
N LEU A 44 0.85 1.47 9.46
CA LEU A 44 0.11 1.50 8.21
C LEU A 44 -0.35 0.09 7.80
N LEU A 45 0.54 -0.89 7.86
CA LEU A 45 0.19 -2.26 7.50
C LEU A 45 -0.91 -2.82 8.40
N LYS A 46 -0.79 -2.64 9.71
CA LYS A 46 -1.80 -3.12 10.65
C LYS A 46 -3.11 -2.36 10.53
N SER A 47 -3.06 -1.08 10.18
CA SER A 47 -4.27 -0.30 9.85
C SER A 47 -5.00 -0.88 8.65
N TYR A 48 -4.27 -1.27 7.60
CA TYR A 48 -4.85 -1.93 6.45
C TYR A 48 -5.48 -3.28 6.84
N ILE A 49 -4.82 -4.07 7.67
CA ILE A 49 -5.35 -5.35 8.14
C ILE A 49 -6.67 -5.14 8.88
N TYR A 50 -6.75 -4.09 9.68
CA TYR A 50 -7.94 -3.77 10.46
C TYR A 50 -9.07 -3.16 9.63
N TYR A 51 -8.78 -2.13 8.83
CA TYR A 51 -9.80 -1.39 8.07
C TYR A 51 -10.05 -1.95 6.67
N GLY A 52 -9.14 -2.78 6.16
CA GLY A 52 -9.23 -3.25 4.77
C GLY A 52 -9.03 -2.11 3.76
N ASN A 53 -9.79 -2.16 2.68
CA ASN A 53 -9.69 -1.14 1.61
C ASN A 53 -10.11 0.26 2.07
N ASP A 54 -10.84 0.36 3.17
CA ASP A 54 -11.29 1.63 3.74
C ASP A 54 -10.17 2.38 4.47
N VAL A 55 -8.99 1.78 4.59
CA VAL A 55 -7.86 2.37 5.30
C VAL A 55 -7.51 3.78 4.82
N VAL A 56 -7.67 4.05 3.53
CA VAL A 56 -7.34 5.36 2.94
C VAL A 56 -8.15 6.51 3.56
N HIS A 57 -9.34 6.23 4.05
CA HIS A 57 -10.20 7.23 4.70
C HIS A 57 -9.79 7.50 6.16
N HIS A 58 -8.88 6.70 6.70
CA HIS A 58 -8.36 6.85 8.07
C HIS A 58 -6.96 7.42 8.13
N LEU A 59 -6.35 7.67 6.97
CA LEU A 59 -4.98 8.18 6.88
C LEU A 59 -4.95 9.67 6.67
N ASN A 60 -4.05 10.35 7.39
CA ASN A 60 -3.77 11.75 7.21
C ASN A 60 -2.27 11.91 6.94
N GLY A 61 -1.93 12.39 5.75
CA GLY A 61 -0.53 12.55 5.39
C GLY A 61 -0.28 12.58 3.90
N ILE A 62 0.97 12.42 3.56
CA ILE A 62 1.49 12.34 2.20
C ILE A 62 2.02 10.93 2.02
N PHE A 63 1.43 10.14 1.13
CA PHE A 63 1.80 8.72 1.04
C PHE A 63 1.57 8.11 -0.33
N ALA A 64 2.35 7.10 -0.62
CA ALA A 64 2.11 6.11 -1.66
C ALA A 64 2.53 4.75 -1.10
N PHE A 65 1.68 3.76 -1.21
CA PHE A 65 2.01 2.42 -0.72
C PHE A 65 1.32 1.33 -1.52
N ALA A 66 1.88 0.13 -1.41
CA ALA A 66 1.27 -1.06 -1.96
C ALA A 66 1.36 -2.19 -0.92
N ILE A 67 0.30 -2.94 -0.77
CA ILE A 67 0.21 -4.06 0.16
C ILE A 67 -0.25 -5.30 -0.59
N TRP A 68 0.54 -6.36 -0.50
CA TRP A 68 0.21 -7.66 -1.04
C TRP A 68 -0.38 -8.54 0.06
N ASN A 69 -1.54 -9.11 -0.21
CA ASN A 69 -2.19 -10.08 0.65
C ASN A 69 -2.09 -11.45 -0.03
N SER A 70 -1.25 -12.33 0.50
CA SER A 70 -0.96 -13.63 -0.12
C SER A 70 -2.15 -14.58 -0.08
N ARG A 71 -3.00 -14.49 0.93
CA ARG A 71 -4.17 -15.37 1.07
C ARG A 71 -5.21 -15.09 -0.01
N LYS A 72 -5.55 -13.82 -0.18
CA LYS A 72 -6.54 -13.39 -1.17
C LYS A 72 -5.94 -13.20 -2.55
N LYS A 73 -4.60 -13.20 -2.66
CA LYS A 73 -3.87 -12.88 -3.88
C LYS A 73 -4.29 -11.53 -4.45
N GLU A 74 -4.37 -10.54 -3.56
CA GLU A 74 -4.74 -9.17 -3.90
C GLU A 74 -3.59 -8.22 -3.64
N LEU A 75 -3.41 -7.27 -4.54
CA LEU A 75 -2.50 -6.15 -4.36
C LEU A 75 -3.31 -4.87 -4.21
N PHE A 76 -3.19 -4.24 -3.05
CA PHE A 76 -3.83 -2.96 -2.76
C PHE A 76 -2.80 -1.84 -2.94
N ILE A 77 -3.11 -0.90 -3.82
CA ILE A 77 -2.24 0.23 -4.13
C ILE A 77 -2.99 1.51 -3.82
N ALA A 78 -2.34 2.42 -3.09
CA ALA A 78 -2.98 3.67 -2.68
C ALA A 78 -1.98 4.83 -2.66
N ARG A 79 -2.50 6.03 -2.87
CA ARG A 79 -1.75 7.27 -2.70
C ARG A 79 -2.64 8.34 -2.07
N ASP A 80 -2.01 9.38 -1.52
CA ASP A 80 -2.75 10.50 -0.96
C ASP A 80 -3.56 11.25 -2.02
N HIS A 81 -4.60 11.95 -1.58
CA HIS A 81 -5.54 12.66 -2.45
C HIS A 81 -4.85 13.66 -3.40
N PHE A 82 -3.86 14.37 -2.90
CA PHE A 82 -3.17 15.39 -3.69
C PHE A 82 -2.11 14.85 -4.63
N GLY A 83 -1.78 13.55 -4.52
CA GLY A 83 -0.76 12.93 -5.36
C GLY A 83 0.64 13.50 -5.15
N VAL A 84 0.94 14.00 -3.94
CA VAL A 84 2.27 14.55 -3.61
C VAL A 84 3.34 13.47 -3.72
N LYS A 85 3.01 12.22 -3.34
CA LYS A 85 3.86 11.06 -3.57
C LYS A 85 3.31 10.28 -4.76
N PRO A 86 3.91 10.44 -5.96
CA PRO A 86 3.41 9.75 -7.15
C PRO A 86 3.64 8.24 -7.06
N LEU A 87 2.76 7.51 -7.73
CA LEU A 87 2.89 6.06 -7.88
C LEU A 87 2.64 5.71 -9.33
N PHE A 88 3.62 5.08 -9.95
CA PHE A 88 3.57 4.64 -11.33
C PHE A 88 3.55 3.12 -11.39
N TYR A 89 2.89 2.56 -12.37
CA TYR A 89 2.82 1.12 -12.53
C TYR A 89 2.75 0.70 -13.98
N THR A 90 3.05 -0.55 -14.22
CA THR A 90 2.85 -1.21 -15.50
C THR A 90 2.47 -2.67 -15.28
N ILE A 91 1.79 -3.26 -16.24
CA ILE A 91 1.43 -4.67 -16.21
C ILE A 91 2.16 -5.38 -17.33
N LYS A 92 2.88 -6.44 -16.99
CA LYS A 92 3.61 -7.25 -17.96
C LYS A 92 3.49 -8.73 -17.61
N ASN A 93 3.03 -9.54 -18.60
CA ASN A 93 2.91 -10.99 -18.45
C ASN A 93 2.09 -11.41 -17.20
N GLY A 94 1.01 -10.66 -16.90
CA GLY A 94 0.18 -10.92 -15.73
C GLY A 94 0.75 -10.44 -14.42
N SER A 95 1.94 -9.83 -14.43
CA SER A 95 2.58 -9.25 -13.23
C SER A 95 2.46 -7.75 -13.25
N ILE A 96 2.21 -7.16 -12.08
CA ILE A 96 2.24 -5.71 -11.92
C ILE A 96 3.61 -5.29 -11.38
N ILE A 97 4.15 -4.23 -11.95
CA ILE A 97 5.42 -3.62 -11.54
C ILE A 97 5.12 -2.17 -11.23
N PHE A 98 5.51 -1.70 -10.06
CA PHE A 98 5.18 -0.35 -9.61
C PHE A 98 6.35 0.30 -8.89
N GLY A 99 6.33 1.62 -8.83
CA GLY A 99 7.37 2.40 -8.15
C GLY A 99 6.96 3.86 -8.04
N SER A 100 7.67 4.59 -7.18
CA SER A 100 7.44 6.02 -6.98
C SER A 100 8.05 6.88 -8.08
N GLU A 101 8.91 6.31 -8.92
CA GLU A 101 9.56 7.00 -10.04
C GLU A 101 9.45 6.17 -11.31
N ILE A 102 9.17 6.83 -12.44
CA ILE A 102 9.12 6.17 -13.75
C ILE A 102 10.45 5.49 -14.08
N LYS A 103 11.55 6.15 -13.75
CA LYS A 103 12.89 5.65 -13.98
C LYS A 103 13.16 4.30 -13.34
N ALA A 104 12.62 4.08 -12.14
CA ALA A 104 12.76 2.81 -11.43
C ALA A 104 12.06 1.67 -12.17
N LEU A 105 10.95 1.93 -12.84
CA LEU A 105 10.22 0.91 -13.60
C LEU A 105 10.99 0.47 -14.85
N PHE A 106 11.75 1.35 -15.47
CA PHE A 106 12.54 1.02 -16.65
C PHE A 106 13.72 0.10 -16.36
N GLU A 107 14.10 -0.07 -15.10
CA GLU A 107 15.13 -1.04 -14.73
C GLU A 107 14.63 -2.48 -14.85
N TYR A 108 13.33 -2.70 -14.87
CA TYR A 108 12.78 -4.02 -15.14
C TYR A 108 12.77 -4.31 -16.65
N PRO A 109 13.32 -5.45 -17.09
CA PRO A 109 13.47 -5.73 -18.53
C PRO A 109 12.14 -5.74 -19.29
N GLY A 110 12.12 -5.06 -20.44
CA GLY A 110 11.01 -5.11 -21.37
C GLY A 110 9.80 -4.26 -20.99
N ILE A 111 9.96 -3.27 -20.13
CA ILE A 111 8.89 -2.33 -19.81
C ILE A 111 8.60 -1.43 -21.04
N GLY A 112 7.37 -1.43 -21.50
CA GLY A 112 6.94 -0.63 -22.64
C GLY A 112 6.00 0.51 -22.28
N ILE A 113 5.01 0.25 -21.42
CA ILE A 113 3.97 1.22 -21.07
C ILE A 113 3.97 1.41 -19.55
N ILE A 114 4.05 2.68 -19.12
CA ILE A 114 3.99 3.05 -17.71
C ILE A 114 2.79 3.96 -17.50
N LYS A 115 2.02 3.66 -16.46
CA LYS A 115 0.84 4.44 -16.09
C LYS A 115 1.00 5.05 -14.71
N LYS A 116 0.48 6.26 -14.54
CA LYS A 116 0.32 6.86 -13.22
C LYS A 116 -0.96 6.35 -12.59
N LEU A 117 -0.93 6.00 -11.30
CA LEU A 117 -2.12 5.51 -10.61
C LEU A 117 -3.25 6.53 -10.67
N SER A 118 -4.41 6.11 -11.14
CA SER A 118 -5.64 6.89 -11.18
C SER A 118 -6.71 6.23 -10.32
N THR A 119 -7.82 6.95 -10.09
CA THR A 119 -8.89 6.56 -9.16
C THR A 119 -9.68 5.30 -9.53
N LYS A 120 -9.51 4.75 -10.73
CA LYS A 120 -10.47 3.77 -11.27
C LYS A 120 -9.88 2.48 -11.81
N GLU A 121 -8.61 2.20 -11.59
CA GLU A 121 -8.02 1.01 -12.20
C GLU A 121 -8.06 -0.18 -11.26
N MET A 122 -8.86 -1.16 -11.63
CA MET A 122 -8.97 -2.44 -10.94
C MET A 122 -8.76 -3.55 -11.95
N SER A 123 -7.90 -4.50 -11.59
CA SER A 123 -7.84 -5.81 -12.25
C SER A 123 -8.25 -6.87 -11.25
N ASP A 124 -8.33 -8.15 -11.66
CA ASP A 124 -8.79 -9.24 -10.79
C ASP A 124 -8.05 -9.35 -9.46
N HIS A 125 -6.81 -8.87 -9.41
CA HIS A 125 -5.97 -8.97 -8.22
C HIS A 125 -5.41 -7.63 -7.72
N VAL A 126 -5.75 -6.52 -8.37
CA VAL A 126 -5.25 -5.19 -8.01
C VAL A 126 -6.42 -4.30 -7.61
N ILE A 127 -6.34 -3.76 -6.42
CA ILE A 127 -7.31 -2.80 -5.89
C ILE A 127 -6.56 -1.50 -5.64
N ALA A 128 -7.05 -0.41 -6.24
CA ALA A 128 -6.42 0.89 -6.10
C ALA A 128 -7.29 1.82 -5.27
N GLY A 129 -6.67 2.50 -4.30
CA GLY A 129 -7.34 3.46 -3.44
C GLY A 129 -6.70 4.84 -3.53
N ILE A 130 -7.54 5.88 -3.46
CA ILE A 130 -7.11 7.27 -3.35
C ILE A 130 -7.83 7.90 -2.16
N ALA A 131 -7.04 8.47 -1.27
CA ALA A 131 -7.57 9.14 -0.10
C ALA A 131 -8.06 10.55 -0.42
#